data_81f7794e63b4f131cdf55704c2bb28bc
#
_entry.id   81f7794e63b4f131cdf55704c2bb28bc
#
_cell.length_a   1.000
_cell.length_b   1.000
_cell.length_c   1.000
_cell.angle_alpha   90.00
_cell.angle_beta   90.00
_cell.angle_gamma   90.00
#
_symmetry.space_group_name_H-M   'P 1'
#
loop_
_entity.id
_entity.type
_entity.pdbx_description
1 polymer ?
#
loop_
_entity_poly.entity_id
_entity_poly.type
_entity_poly.pdbx_seq_one_letter_code
_entity_poly.pdbx_strand_id
1 'polypeptide(L)'
;MLFKKKTLGLLLIALSAQAQEHYAVEQLTEGLANEYKLDNDFYKKSTMVQGILIATSNKVGRLAHKETAYQFDMLMRSLKPKIADRIRKKKVLCLLIGHDELTSQLPQFSTNKSGEELDFYNWRQRGFLTYIGSRPTVVFAEEDVMEYDGGMQLESILVHEFGHVVHGAGFDGALQDRLTAAFENVKKTGIWNDGRAAQRYRRIKNESPVHLLSELKKTFHEESPILLRKSLEAGDILVNEKKVNARVKVTRDDKVLIRFGGPKQCYAAKNRAEYWAEIYQCWFNTNRTMDHDHNHIHTRKQLKKYDPVGAKLCEDVLGNSKWRFVSPRLRKGQAHLKNYDPNYHKVRELTHIQNAAYDYYDSYWKNYWQRLYEKHGIPRP
;
A
#
# COMPACT_ATOMS: atom_id res chain seq x y z
N MET A 1 61.28 -34.62 -45.67
CA MET A 1 59.97 -35.00 -45.15
C MET A 1 59.38 -33.81 -44.40
N LEU A 2 58.60 -32.97 -45.09
CA LEU A 2 58.06 -31.71 -44.54
C LEU A 2 56.67 -31.95 -44.01
N PHE A 3 56.46 -31.76 -42.74
CA PHE A 3 55.14 -31.75 -42.14
C PHE A 3 54.53 -30.33 -42.24
N LYS A 4 53.46 -30.22 -43.07
CA LYS A 4 52.59 -29.00 -43.10
C LYS A 4 51.71 -28.95 -41.86
N LYS A 5 51.88 -27.96 -41.01
CA LYS A 5 50.91 -27.62 -39.96
C LYS A 5 49.71 -26.92 -40.60
N LYS A 6 48.53 -27.56 -40.52
CA LYS A 6 47.24 -26.89 -40.79
C LYS A 6 46.83 -26.10 -39.57
N THR A 7 46.79 -24.79 -39.71
CA THR A 7 46.26 -23.88 -38.71
C THR A 7 44.72 -23.88 -38.87
N LEU A 8 44.04 -24.41 -37.89
CA LEU A 8 42.57 -24.41 -37.82
C LEU A 8 42.15 -23.08 -37.13
N GLY A 9 41.66 -22.13 -37.91
CA GLY A 9 41.10 -20.89 -37.40
C GLY A 9 39.77 -21.16 -36.73
N LEU A 10 39.72 -21.08 -35.40
CA LEU A 10 38.48 -21.03 -34.65
C LEU A 10 37.86 -19.63 -34.83
N LEU A 11 36.79 -19.56 -35.58
CA LEU A 11 35.93 -18.39 -35.65
C LEU A 11 35.08 -18.36 -34.38
N LEU A 12 35.52 -17.60 -33.39
CA LEU A 12 34.71 -17.26 -32.19
C LEU A 12 33.61 -16.30 -32.65
N ILE A 13 32.42 -16.84 -32.95
CA ILE A 13 31.21 -16.06 -33.04
C ILE A 13 30.87 -15.63 -31.58
N ALA A 14 31.24 -14.42 -31.22
CA ALA A 14 30.76 -13.79 -30.01
C ALA A 14 29.26 -13.47 -30.19
N LEU A 15 28.42 -14.41 -29.83
CA LEU A 15 27.01 -14.15 -29.58
C LEU A 15 26.97 -13.23 -28.36
N SER A 16 26.90 -11.92 -28.59
CA SER A 16 26.46 -10.97 -27.60
C SER A 16 24.99 -11.31 -27.25
N ALA A 17 24.80 -12.15 -26.24
CA ALA A 17 23.52 -12.25 -25.57
C ALA A 17 23.27 -10.88 -24.96
N GLN A 18 22.56 -9.99 -25.67
CA GLN A 18 21.92 -8.85 -25.07
C GLN A 18 21.04 -9.43 -23.95
N ALA A 19 21.44 -9.21 -22.72
CA ALA A 19 20.63 -9.55 -21.57
C ALA A 19 19.28 -8.87 -21.80
N GLN A 20 18.25 -9.66 -22.09
CA GLN A 20 16.91 -9.17 -22.34
C GLN A 20 16.53 -8.28 -21.14
N GLU A 21 16.28 -7.02 -21.41
CA GLU A 21 16.02 -6.04 -20.35
C GLU A 21 14.78 -6.53 -19.59
N HIS A 22 14.96 -6.84 -18.32
CA HIS A 22 13.87 -7.30 -17.46
C HIS A 22 12.80 -6.20 -17.38
N TYR A 23 11.59 -6.49 -17.84
CA TYR A 23 10.46 -5.55 -17.96
C TYR A 23 10.76 -4.37 -18.90
N ALA A 24 10.97 -4.66 -20.18
CA ALA A 24 11.20 -3.63 -21.21
C ALA A 24 10.06 -2.60 -21.21
N VAL A 25 10.47 -1.32 -21.22
CA VAL A 25 9.54 -0.20 -21.37
C VAL A 25 9.65 0.26 -22.83
N GLU A 26 8.58 0.02 -23.58
CA GLU A 26 8.50 0.29 -25.01
C GLU A 26 7.60 1.48 -25.30
N GLN A 27 7.64 1.98 -26.53
CA GLN A 27 6.66 2.93 -26.99
C GLN A 27 5.29 2.25 -27.11
N LEU A 28 4.23 2.92 -26.67
CA LEU A 28 2.87 2.43 -26.88
C LEU A 28 2.58 2.40 -28.39
N THR A 29 2.25 1.23 -28.90
CA THR A 29 1.89 1.06 -30.31
C THR A 29 0.45 1.49 -30.56
N GLU A 30 0.16 1.94 -31.78
CA GLU A 30 -1.21 2.29 -32.21
C GLU A 30 -2.19 1.12 -32.02
N GLY A 31 -1.75 -0.11 -32.31
CA GLY A 31 -2.56 -1.31 -32.11
C GLY A 31 -2.98 -1.52 -30.65
N LEU A 32 -2.05 -1.36 -29.70
CA LEU A 32 -2.36 -1.44 -28.27
C LEU A 32 -3.21 -0.25 -27.81
N ALA A 33 -2.92 0.96 -28.28
CA ALA A 33 -3.71 2.13 -27.95
C ALA A 33 -5.18 1.93 -28.37
N ASN A 34 -5.42 1.48 -29.59
CA ASN A 34 -6.77 1.19 -30.11
C ASN A 34 -7.45 0.05 -29.33
N GLU A 35 -6.74 -1.06 -29.07
CA GLU A 35 -7.27 -2.19 -28.31
C GLU A 35 -7.69 -1.80 -26.90
N TYR A 36 -6.89 -0.96 -26.24
CA TYR A 36 -7.13 -0.55 -24.84
C TYR A 36 -7.87 0.78 -24.72
N LYS A 37 -8.27 1.41 -25.84
CA LYS A 37 -8.96 2.70 -25.91
C LYS A 37 -8.17 3.81 -25.19
N LEU A 38 -6.88 3.85 -25.45
CA LEU A 38 -5.96 4.83 -24.91
C LEU A 38 -5.73 5.96 -25.91
N ASP A 39 -5.65 7.18 -25.41
CA ASP A 39 -5.21 8.33 -26.17
C ASP A 39 -3.71 8.23 -26.44
N ASN A 40 -3.34 7.96 -27.71
CA ASN A 40 -1.94 7.79 -28.11
C ASN A 40 -1.15 9.12 -28.10
N ASP A 41 -1.84 10.27 -28.01
CA ASP A 41 -1.17 11.55 -27.83
C ASP A 41 -0.74 11.78 -26.39
N PHE A 42 -1.43 11.20 -25.44
CA PHE A 42 -1.09 11.26 -24.02
C PHE A 42 -0.21 10.09 -23.56
N TYR A 43 -0.63 8.84 -23.82
CA TYR A 43 0.11 7.65 -23.39
C TYR A 43 1.20 7.30 -24.40
N LYS A 44 2.45 7.36 -23.97
CA LYS A 44 3.62 7.18 -24.85
C LYS A 44 4.42 5.92 -24.54
N LYS A 45 4.33 5.41 -23.33
CA LYS A 45 5.12 4.23 -22.88
C LYS A 45 4.21 3.10 -22.47
N SER A 46 4.64 1.89 -22.75
CA SER A 46 3.92 0.66 -22.38
C SER A 46 4.86 -0.46 -21.94
N THR A 47 4.33 -1.34 -21.13
CA THR A 47 4.94 -2.63 -20.75
C THR A 47 3.84 -3.66 -20.64
N MET A 48 3.98 -4.79 -21.32
CA MET A 48 3.06 -5.92 -21.17
C MET A 48 3.67 -6.95 -20.24
N VAL A 49 2.99 -7.26 -19.15
CA VAL A 49 3.43 -8.26 -18.16
C VAL A 49 2.28 -9.16 -17.74
N GLN A 50 2.43 -10.47 -17.84
CA GLN A 50 1.41 -11.46 -17.42
C GLN A 50 -0.01 -11.21 -17.98
N GLY A 51 -0.15 -10.52 -19.13
CA GLY A 51 -1.43 -10.13 -19.72
C GLY A 51 -2.03 -8.83 -19.14
N ILE A 52 -1.26 -8.09 -18.38
CA ILE A 52 -1.60 -6.76 -17.87
C ILE A 52 -0.83 -5.73 -18.69
N LEU A 53 -1.53 -4.76 -19.28
CA LEU A 53 -0.89 -3.63 -19.95
C LEU A 53 -0.67 -2.49 -18.96
N ILE A 54 0.57 -2.07 -18.81
CA ILE A 54 0.94 -0.84 -18.11
C ILE A 54 1.12 0.24 -19.16
N ALA A 55 0.40 1.36 -19.05
CA ALA A 55 0.50 2.49 -19.97
C ALA A 55 0.67 3.80 -19.21
N THR A 56 1.55 4.67 -19.71
CA THR A 56 1.86 5.94 -19.03
C THR A 56 2.19 7.05 -20.02
N SER A 57 2.10 8.27 -19.53
CA SER A 57 2.65 9.45 -20.19
C SER A 57 4.20 9.42 -20.23
N ASN A 58 4.79 10.40 -20.90
CA ASN A 58 6.25 10.57 -20.85
C ASN A 58 6.79 11.01 -19.48
N LYS A 59 5.95 11.57 -18.61
CA LYS A 59 6.37 12.08 -17.30
C LYS A 59 6.70 10.99 -16.30
N VAL A 60 6.05 9.83 -16.38
CA VAL A 60 6.33 8.70 -15.51
C VAL A 60 7.74 8.14 -15.77
N GLY A 61 8.51 7.92 -14.73
CA GLY A 61 9.87 7.39 -14.81
C GLY A 61 9.92 5.93 -15.30
N ARG A 62 10.98 5.57 -16.05
CA ARG A 62 11.17 4.17 -16.49
C ARG A 62 11.31 3.20 -15.32
N LEU A 63 11.89 3.63 -14.21
CA LEU A 63 12.04 2.78 -13.01
C LEU A 63 10.66 2.44 -12.41
N ALA A 64 9.74 3.39 -12.35
CA ALA A 64 8.37 3.16 -11.88
C ALA A 64 7.62 2.15 -12.77
N HIS A 65 7.77 2.27 -14.10
CA HIS A 65 7.23 1.27 -15.03
C HIS A 65 7.75 -0.15 -14.71
N LYS A 66 9.07 -0.30 -14.57
CA LYS A 66 9.72 -1.58 -14.31
C LYS A 66 9.36 -2.14 -12.94
N GLU A 67 9.30 -1.30 -11.92
CA GLU A 67 8.87 -1.73 -10.58
C GLU A 67 7.42 -2.18 -10.58
N THR A 68 6.53 -1.47 -11.28
CA THR A 68 5.14 -1.86 -11.47
C THR A 68 5.03 -3.21 -12.17
N ALA A 69 5.79 -3.41 -13.24
CA ALA A 69 5.82 -4.69 -13.98
C ALA A 69 6.36 -5.83 -13.10
N TYR A 70 7.40 -5.58 -12.32
CA TYR A 70 7.93 -6.53 -11.36
C TYR A 70 6.87 -6.94 -10.32
N GLN A 71 6.18 -5.98 -9.72
CA GLN A 71 5.16 -6.29 -8.71
C GLN A 71 4.01 -7.10 -9.32
N PHE A 72 3.49 -6.73 -10.50
CA PHE A 72 2.47 -7.52 -11.18
C PHE A 72 2.94 -8.93 -11.55
N ASP A 73 4.18 -9.08 -12.04
CA ASP A 73 4.73 -10.41 -12.36
C ASP A 73 4.74 -11.30 -11.11
N MET A 74 5.22 -10.79 -9.99
CA MET A 74 5.30 -11.54 -8.74
C MET A 74 3.91 -11.86 -8.17
N LEU A 75 2.96 -10.93 -8.25
CA LEU A 75 1.58 -11.12 -7.81
C LEU A 75 0.86 -12.16 -8.67
N MET A 76 0.95 -12.05 -9.99
CA MET A 76 0.33 -13.01 -10.93
C MET A 76 0.90 -14.42 -10.78
N ARG A 77 2.22 -14.56 -10.59
CA ARG A 77 2.88 -15.84 -10.30
C ARG A 77 2.50 -16.44 -8.96
N SER A 78 2.04 -15.61 -8.04
CA SER A 78 1.57 -16.03 -6.72
C SER A 78 0.16 -16.60 -6.73
N LEU A 79 -0.61 -16.37 -7.79
CA LEU A 79 -1.98 -16.85 -7.92
C LEU A 79 -2.02 -18.33 -8.36
N LYS A 80 -3.06 -19.03 -7.95
CA LYS A 80 -3.37 -20.33 -8.54
C LYS A 80 -3.65 -20.19 -10.04
N PRO A 81 -3.20 -21.13 -10.91
CA PRO A 81 -3.27 -20.98 -12.36
C PRO A 81 -4.64 -20.58 -12.92
N LYS A 82 -5.70 -21.23 -12.46
CA LYS A 82 -7.08 -20.93 -12.90
C LYS A 82 -7.52 -19.48 -12.61
N ILE A 83 -7.04 -18.90 -11.50
CA ILE A 83 -7.35 -17.52 -11.11
C ILE A 83 -6.56 -16.56 -12.00
N ALA A 84 -5.25 -16.81 -12.15
CA ALA A 84 -4.41 -16.01 -13.04
C ALA A 84 -4.93 -16.01 -14.49
N ASP A 85 -5.40 -17.15 -15.00
CA ASP A 85 -5.94 -17.27 -16.35
C ASP A 85 -7.25 -16.47 -16.53
N ARG A 86 -8.12 -16.44 -15.51
CA ARG A 86 -9.32 -15.59 -15.54
C ARG A 86 -8.95 -14.11 -15.62
N ILE A 87 -7.95 -13.68 -14.86
CA ILE A 87 -7.47 -12.30 -14.87
C ILE A 87 -6.86 -11.93 -16.21
N ARG A 88 -6.00 -12.80 -16.80
CA ARG A 88 -5.42 -12.57 -18.15
C ARG A 88 -6.49 -12.35 -19.21
N LYS A 89 -7.56 -13.14 -19.17
CA LYS A 89 -8.70 -12.99 -20.11
C LYS A 89 -9.41 -11.64 -20.01
N LYS A 90 -9.30 -10.95 -18.88
CA LYS A 90 -9.90 -9.62 -18.69
C LYS A 90 -9.07 -8.48 -19.27
N LYS A 91 -7.82 -8.76 -19.72
CA LYS A 91 -6.92 -7.75 -20.32
C LYS A 91 -6.82 -6.52 -19.41
N VAL A 92 -6.43 -6.74 -18.18
CA VAL A 92 -6.34 -5.67 -17.16
C VAL A 92 -5.44 -4.56 -17.67
N LEU A 93 -5.86 -3.32 -17.44
CA LEU A 93 -5.09 -2.11 -17.72
C LEU A 93 -4.56 -1.53 -16.41
N CYS A 94 -3.34 -1.06 -16.45
CA CYS A 94 -2.73 -0.28 -15.39
C CYS A 94 -2.33 1.09 -15.94
N LEU A 95 -2.77 2.15 -15.29
CA LEU A 95 -2.38 3.53 -15.58
C LEU A 95 -1.59 4.09 -14.41
N LEU A 96 -0.39 4.57 -14.66
CA LEU A 96 0.40 5.29 -13.66
C LEU A 96 0.24 6.79 -13.85
N ILE A 97 0.07 7.48 -12.74
CA ILE A 97 0.08 8.94 -12.64
C ILE A 97 1.51 9.34 -12.26
N GLY A 98 2.15 10.22 -13.02
CA GLY A 98 3.48 10.72 -12.68
C GLY A 98 3.48 11.49 -11.35
N HIS A 99 4.61 11.51 -10.66
CA HIS A 99 4.77 12.23 -9.39
C HIS A 99 4.46 13.73 -9.50
N ASP A 100 4.59 14.31 -10.69
CA ASP A 100 4.25 15.70 -11.01
C ASP A 100 2.96 15.84 -11.85
N GLU A 101 2.24 14.75 -12.08
CA GLU A 101 0.96 14.73 -12.78
C GLU A 101 -0.23 14.73 -11.82
N LEU A 102 -1.35 15.23 -12.33
CA LEU A 102 -2.64 15.19 -11.65
C LEU A 102 -3.54 14.14 -12.28
N THR A 103 -4.36 13.49 -11.49
CA THR A 103 -5.33 12.49 -11.98
C THR A 103 -6.22 13.05 -13.08
N SER A 104 -6.69 14.29 -12.94
CA SER A 104 -7.51 14.99 -13.94
C SER A 104 -6.81 15.27 -15.27
N GLN A 105 -5.50 15.11 -15.35
CA GLN A 105 -4.74 15.26 -16.60
C GLN A 105 -4.76 14.00 -17.45
N LEU A 106 -5.08 12.83 -16.85
CA LEU A 106 -5.26 11.61 -17.63
C LEU A 106 -6.57 11.70 -18.42
N PRO A 107 -6.57 11.39 -19.73
CA PRO A 107 -7.75 11.57 -20.60
C PRO A 107 -9.03 10.89 -20.08
N GLN A 108 -8.90 9.72 -19.43
CA GLN A 108 -10.03 8.96 -18.88
C GLN A 108 -10.63 9.57 -17.61
N PHE A 109 -9.92 10.50 -16.97
CA PHE A 109 -10.26 11.08 -15.67
C PHE A 109 -10.39 12.60 -15.72
N SER A 110 -10.48 13.17 -16.93
CA SER A 110 -10.83 14.59 -17.09
C SER A 110 -12.15 14.90 -16.39
N THR A 111 -12.27 16.09 -15.83
CA THR A 111 -13.41 16.49 -15.02
C THR A 111 -13.70 17.97 -15.19
N ASN A 112 -14.96 18.36 -14.98
CA ASN A 112 -15.38 19.77 -14.98
C ASN A 112 -15.22 20.45 -13.60
N LYS A 113 -14.64 19.75 -12.62
CA LYS A 113 -14.35 20.31 -11.29
C LYS A 113 -13.33 21.44 -11.39
N SER A 114 -13.40 22.39 -10.48
CA SER A 114 -12.47 23.53 -10.40
C SER A 114 -12.15 23.90 -8.96
N GLY A 115 -11.11 24.71 -8.74
CA GLY A 115 -10.71 25.19 -7.42
C GLY A 115 -10.44 24.05 -6.43
N GLU A 116 -10.86 24.23 -5.19
CA GLU A 116 -10.63 23.27 -4.10
C GLU A 116 -11.22 21.87 -4.39
N GLU A 117 -12.36 21.81 -5.10
CA GLU A 117 -12.97 20.52 -5.46
C GLU A 117 -12.11 19.73 -6.45
N LEU A 118 -11.50 20.42 -7.43
CA LEU A 118 -10.57 19.81 -8.36
C LEU A 118 -9.30 19.35 -7.64
N ASP A 119 -8.79 20.18 -6.78
CA ASP A 119 -7.61 19.85 -5.98
C ASP A 119 -7.86 18.64 -5.10
N PHE A 120 -8.99 18.60 -4.37
CA PHE A 120 -9.39 17.45 -3.59
C PHE A 120 -9.52 16.17 -4.45
N TYR A 121 -10.13 16.27 -5.62
CA TYR A 121 -10.21 15.18 -6.58
C TYR A 121 -8.81 14.65 -6.95
N ASN A 122 -7.92 15.53 -7.34
CA ASN A 122 -6.55 15.18 -7.75
C ASN A 122 -5.72 14.56 -6.63
N TRP A 123 -5.94 15.00 -5.40
CA TRP A 123 -5.24 14.46 -4.25
C TRP A 123 -5.80 13.09 -3.81
N ARG A 124 -7.14 12.97 -3.76
CA ARG A 124 -7.80 11.76 -3.23
C ARG A 124 -7.78 10.60 -4.20
N GLN A 125 -7.77 10.88 -5.50
CA GLN A 125 -7.86 9.88 -6.58
C GLN A 125 -6.48 9.55 -7.14
N ARG A 126 -5.58 9.05 -6.28
CA ARG A 126 -4.23 8.65 -6.71
C ARG A 126 -3.96 7.15 -6.58
N GLY A 127 -4.93 6.39 -6.07
CA GLY A 127 -4.89 4.93 -6.00
C GLY A 127 -6.32 4.40 -5.99
N PHE A 128 -6.73 3.66 -7.03
CA PHE A 128 -8.08 3.10 -7.12
C PHE A 128 -8.22 2.07 -8.25
N LEU A 129 -9.18 1.16 -8.10
CA LEU A 129 -9.70 0.32 -9.18
C LEU A 129 -10.91 0.98 -9.81
N THR A 130 -10.98 0.98 -11.13
CA THR A 130 -12.14 1.38 -11.94
C THR A 130 -12.33 0.45 -13.13
N TYR A 131 -13.31 0.75 -13.98
CA TYR A 131 -13.56 0.01 -15.21
C TYR A 131 -13.65 0.95 -16.41
N ILE A 132 -12.85 0.70 -17.44
CA ILE A 132 -12.98 1.36 -18.73
C ILE A 132 -13.72 0.39 -19.66
N GLY A 133 -15.01 0.65 -19.86
CA GLY A 133 -15.94 -0.36 -20.40
C GLY A 133 -16.07 -1.55 -19.43
N SER A 134 -15.77 -2.77 -19.90
CA SER A 134 -15.77 -3.97 -19.06
C SER A 134 -14.38 -4.37 -18.55
N ARG A 135 -13.34 -3.57 -18.83
CA ARG A 135 -11.95 -3.87 -18.50
C ARG A 135 -11.59 -3.34 -17.13
N PRO A 136 -11.14 -4.18 -16.20
CA PRO A 136 -10.61 -3.71 -14.93
C PRO A 136 -9.39 -2.83 -15.19
N THR A 137 -9.40 -1.64 -14.62
CA THR A 137 -8.32 -0.66 -14.78
C THR A 137 -7.87 -0.20 -13.41
N VAL A 138 -6.65 -0.53 -13.06
CA VAL A 138 -6.00 -0.05 -11.82
C VAL A 138 -5.23 1.22 -12.12
N VAL A 139 -5.36 2.18 -11.22
CA VAL A 139 -4.69 3.48 -11.31
C VAL A 139 -3.96 3.70 -10.01
N PHE A 140 -2.71 4.10 -10.06
CA PHE A 140 -1.95 4.51 -8.89
C PHE A 140 -0.81 5.44 -9.26
N ALA A 141 -0.29 6.10 -8.25
CA ALA A 141 0.73 7.11 -8.42
C ALA A 141 2.14 6.53 -8.44
N GLU A 142 3.02 7.13 -9.20
CA GLU A 142 4.43 6.78 -9.29
C GLU A 142 5.12 6.87 -7.93
N GLU A 143 4.78 7.90 -7.13
CA GLU A 143 5.34 8.09 -5.81
C GLU A 143 5.01 6.96 -4.83
N ASP A 144 3.84 6.33 -4.96
CA ASP A 144 3.45 5.21 -4.09
C ASP A 144 4.18 3.92 -4.50
N VAL A 145 4.31 3.67 -5.81
CA VAL A 145 5.03 2.50 -6.33
C VAL A 145 6.50 2.52 -5.98
N MET A 146 7.09 3.72 -6.05
CA MET A 146 8.53 3.94 -5.83
C MET A 146 8.85 4.39 -4.41
N GLU A 147 7.86 4.60 -3.56
CA GLU A 147 8.03 5.18 -2.23
C GLU A 147 8.88 6.47 -2.25
N TYR A 148 8.63 7.34 -3.23
CA TYR A 148 9.24 8.67 -3.25
C TYR A 148 8.76 9.51 -2.06
N ASP A 149 9.52 10.53 -1.71
CA ASP A 149 9.12 11.43 -0.63
C ASP A 149 7.76 12.08 -0.94
N GLY A 150 6.83 11.98 0.01
CA GLY A 150 5.44 12.39 -0.14
C GLY A 150 4.49 11.29 -0.62
N GLY A 151 4.99 10.15 -1.09
CA GLY A 151 4.20 8.96 -1.41
C GLY A 151 3.92 8.09 -0.18
N MET A 152 3.03 7.12 -0.38
CA MET A 152 2.72 6.12 0.64
C MET A 152 3.94 5.26 0.93
N GLN A 153 4.24 5.08 2.20
CA GLN A 153 5.32 4.19 2.64
C GLN A 153 4.75 3.07 3.50
N LEU A 154 5.42 1.92 3.52
CA LEU A 154 5.03 0.71 4.25
C LEU A 154 3.79 -0.01 3.68
N GLU A 155 3.07 0.58 2.77
CA GLU A 155 1.93 0.00 2.09
C GLU A 155 2.17 0.04 0.58
N SER A 156 1.86 -1.05 -0.11
CA SER A 156 1.76 -1.04 -1.56
C SER A 156 0.30 -0.88 -1.98
N ILE A 157 -0.04 0.32 -2.44
CA ILE A 157 -1.36 0.59 -3.04
C ILE A 157 -1.58 -0.30 -4.25
N LEU A 158 -0.53 -0.60 -5.04
CA LEU A 158 -0.62 -1.55 -6.14
C LEU A 158 -1.13 -2.92 -5.67
N VAL A 159 -0.60 -3.43 -4.56
CA VAL A 159 -1.03 -4.73 -4.01
C VAL A 159 -2.49 -4.67 -3.55
N HIS A 160 -2.93 -3.56 -2.95
CA HIS A 160 -4.31 -3.34 -2.55
C HIS A 160 -5.26 -3.38 -3.75
N GLU A 161 -5.03 -2.52 -4.73
CA GLU A 161 -5.89 -2.39 -5.90
C GLU A 161 -5.87 -3.65 -6.76
N PHE A 162 -4.73 -4.34 -6.84
CA PHE A 162 -4.67 -5.63 -7.50
C PHE A 162 -5.43 -6.71 -6.71
N GLY A 163 -5.52 -6.62 -5.40
CA GLY A 163 -6.43 -7.43 -4.59
C GLY A 163 -7.87 -7.31 -5.08
N HIS A 164 -8.34 -6.08 -5.36
CA HIS A 164 -9.67 -5.86 -5.94
C HIS A 164 -9.81 -6.48 -7.35
N VAL A 165 -8.76 -6.43 -8.18
CA VAL A 165 -8.76 -7.13 -9.49
C VAL A 165 -8.90 -8.64 -9.30
N VAL A 166 -8.17 -9.23 -8.37
CA VAL A 166 -8.26 -10.67 -8.04
C VAL A 166 -9.67 -11.04 -7.60
N HIS A 167 -10.31 -10.22 -6.76
CA HIS A 167 -11.68 -10.40 -6.32
C HIS A 167 -12.68 -10.31 -7.50
N GLY A 168 -12.61 -9.21 -8.27
CA GLY A 168 -13.60 -8.92 -9.31
C GLY A 168 -13.44 -9.74 -10.59
N ALA A 169 -12.20 -10.08 -10.97
CA ALA A 169 -11.88 -10.76 -12.22
C ALA A 169 -11.40 -12.20 -12.04
N GLY A 170 -10.82 -12.50 -10.89
CA GLY A 170 -10.20 -13.80 -10.62
C GLY A 170 -11.12 -14.80 -9.91
N PHE A 171 -12.06 -14.34 -9.08
CA PHE A 171 -12.93 -15.23 -8.31
C PHE A 171 -14.04 -15.82 -9.18
N ASP A 172 -14.36 -17.10 -8.95
CA ASP A 172 -15.58 -17.73 -9.39
C ASP A 172 -16.65 -17.66 -8.29
N GLY A 173 -17.86 -18.18 -8.57
CA GLY A 173 -18.96 -18.16 -7.62
C GLY A 173 -18.59 -18.76 -6.26
N ALA A 174 -17.90 -19.89 -6.24
CA ALA A 174 -17.52 -20.56 -5.00
C ALA A 174 -16.54 -19.71 -4.15
N LEU A 175 -15.60 -19.00 -4.78
CA LEU A 175 -14.72 -18.06 -4.07
C LEU A 175 -15.47 -16.81 -3.60
N GLN A 176 -16.44 -16.31 -4.38
CA GLN A 176 -17.31 -15.19 -3.97
C GLN A 176 -18.13 -15.54 -2.74
N ASP A 177 -18.71 -16.74 -2.71
CA ASP A 177 -19.51 -17.23 -1.56
C ASP A 177 -18.64 -17.38 -0.32
N ARG A 178 -17.43 -17.89 -0.49
CA ARG A 178 -16.46 -18.03 0.61
C ARG A 178 -15.99 -16.69 1.16
N LEU A 179 -15.73 -15.71 0.29
CA LEU A 179 -15.41 -14.36 0.73
C LEU A 179 -16.58 -13.73 1.48
N THR A 180 -17.81 -13.95 1.01
CA THR A 180 -19.01 -13.48 1.70
C THR A 180 -19.12 -14.13 3.09
N ALA A 181 -18.94 -15.44 3.20
CA ALA A 181 -18.99 -16.14 4.48
C ALA A 181 -17.87 -15.68 5.43
N ALA A 182 -16.67 -15.45 4.91
CA ALA A 182 -15.54 -14.92 5.71
C ALA A 182 -15.86 -13.51 6.25
N PHE A 183 -16.42 -12.64 5.44
CA PHE A 183 -16.83 -11.29 5.87
C PHE A 183 -18.00 -11.30 6.85
N GLU A 184 -18.98 -12.18 6.68
CA GLU A 184 -20.06 -12.37 7.68
C GLU A 184 -19.49 -12.86 9.03
N ASN A 185 -18.48 -13.72 8.99
CA ASN A 185 -17.75 -14.10 10.21
C ASN A 185 -17.06 -12.90 10.88
N VAL A 186 -16.47 -12.00 10.08
CA VAL A 186 -15.88 -10.72 10.60
C VAL A 186 -16.95 -9.93 11.35
N LYS A 187 -18.13 -9.74 10.77
CA LYS A 187 -19.22 -9.00 11.41
C LYS A 187 -19.73 -9.67 12.67
N LYS A 188 -19.88 -11.00 12.64
CA LYS A 188 -20.37 -11.79 13.76
C LYS A 188 -19.41 -11.81 14.95
N THR A 189 -18.12 -11.91 14.69
CA THR A 189 -17.08 -12.03 15.74
C THR A 189 -16.56 -10.68 16.21
N GLY A 190 -16.82 -9.61 15.47
CA GLY A 190 -16.24 -8.29 15.73
C GLY A 190 -14.75 -8.19 15.46
N ILE A 191 -14.14 -9.21 14.83
CA ILE A 191 -12.75 -9.14 14.39
C ILE A 191 -12.59 -7.98 13.40
N TRP A 192 -11.47 -7.27 13.40
CA TRP A 192 -11.27 -6.02 12.66
C TRP A 192 -12.10 -4.82 13.17
N ASN A 193 -12.96 -5.03 14.20
CA ASN A 193 -13.73 -3.98 14.89
C ASN A 193 -13.30 -3.77 16.34
N ASP A 194 -12.15 -4.27 16.73
CA ASP A 194 -11.74 -4.32 18.13
C ASP A 194 -11.22 -2.99 18.70
N GLY A 195 -11.36 -1.92 17.98
CA GLY A 195 -10.91 -0.58 18.40
C GLY A 195 -9.40 -0.43 18.51
N ARG A 196 -8.64 -1.44 18.11
CA ARG A 196 -7.17 -1.40 18.10
C ARG A 196 -6.62 -0.71 16.84
N ALA A 197 -7.50 -0.21 15.97
CA ALA A 197 -7.15 0.44 14.71
C ALA A 197 -6.15 1.59 14.88
N ALA A 198 -6.10 2.20 16.03
CA ALA A 198 -5.22 3.34 16.27
C ALA A 198 -4.15 3.07 17.35
N GLN A 199 -3.71 1.82 17.50
CA GLN A 199 -2.62 1.52 18.43
C GLN A 199 -1.28 1.92 17.83
N ARG A 200 -0.48 2.65 18.60
CA ARG A 200 0.87 3.06 18.20
C ARG A 200 1.88 2.63 19.23
N TYR A 201 2.98 2.04 18.78
CA TYR A 201 4.16 1.84 19.63
C TYR A 201 5.02 3.10 19.59
N ARG A 202 5.22 3.69 20.78
CA ARG A 202 6.20 4.76 20.91
C ARG A 202 7.55 4.17 21.25
N ARG A 203 8.54 4.52 20.45
CA ARG A 203 9.93 4.20 20.76
C ARG A 203 10.48 5.23 21.75
N ILE A 204 10.85 4.79 22.94
CA ILE A 204 11.63 5.57 23.89
C ILE A 204 13.09 5.57 23.42
N LYS A 205 13.72 6.74 23.42
CA LYS A 205 15.11 6.86 22.96
C LYS A 205 16.10 6.84 24.14
N ASN A 206 15.62 7.07 25.34
CA ASN A 206 16.45 7.23 26.52
C ASN A 206 16.93 5.89 27.07
N GLU A 207 18.21 5.75 27.28
CA GLU A 207 18.82 4.59 27.95
C GLU A 207 18.53 4.63 29.46
N SER A 208 18.66 5.80 30.06
CA SER A 208 18.32 6.02 31.47
C SER A 208 16.81 6.13 31.67
N PRO A 209 16.26 5.66 32.80
CA PRO A 209 14.85 5.73 33.08
C PRO A 209 14.30 7.15 33.11
N VAL A 210 13.28 7.44 32.30
CA VAL A 210 12.58 8.73 32.24
C VAL A 210 11.11 8.55 32.58
N HIS A 211 10.48 9.56 33.16
CA HIS A 211 9.05 9.51 33.43
C HIS A 211 8.24 9.47 32.13
N LEU A 212 7.44 8.43 31.94
CA LEU A 212 6.62 8.25 30.74
C LEU A 212 5.68 9.45 30.50
N LEU A 213 5.08 10.00 31.56
CA LEU A 213 4.21 11.16 31.43
C LEU A 213 4.93 12.37 30.82
N SER A 214 6.21 12.58 31.16
CA SER A 214 7.02 13.65 30.56
C SER A 214 7.30 13.40 29.08
N GLU A 215 7.56 12.14 28.70
CA GLU A 215 7.75 11.78 27.29
C GLU A 215 6.46 11.90 26.47
N LEU A 216 5.33 11.53 27.06
CA LEU A 216 4.02 11.69 26.43
C LEU A 216 3.69 13.18 26.24
N LYS A 217 3.99 14.03 27.21
CA LYS A 217 3.75 15.48 27.12
C LYS A 217 4.56 16.14 26.01
N LYS A 218 5.78 15.68 25.72
CA LYS A 218 6.56 16.15 24.56
C LYS A 218 5.88 15.85 23.23
N THR A 219 5.13 14.76 23.14
CA THR A 219 4.43 14.34 21.93
C THR A 219 3.04 14.98 21.84
N PHE A 220 2.34 15.02 22.94
CA PHE A 220 0.97 15.54 23.06
C PHE A 220 1.02 16.86 23.86
N HIS A 221 1.81 17.81 23.34
CA HIS A 221 2.10 19.07 24.05
C HIS A 221 0.86 19.91 24.32
N GLU A 222 -0.18 19.78 23.51
CA GLU A 222 -1.46 20.48 23.64
C GLU A 222 -2.40 19.80 24.66
N GLU A 223 -2.13 18.55 25.05
CA GLU A 223 -3.04 17.79 25.91
C GLU A 223 -2.73 18.00 27.39
N SER A 224 -3.76 18.02 28.24
CA SER A 224 -3.56 18.25 29.67
C SER A 224 -2.82 17.06 30.33
N PRO A 225 -1.91 17.32 31.27
CA PRO A 225 -1.26 16.26 32.06
C PRO A 225 -2.26 15.38 32.82
N ILE A 226 -3.43 15.94 33.21
CA ILE A 226 -4.50 15.23 33.91
C ILE A 226 -5.09 14.14 32.97
N LEU A 227 -5.37 14.50 31.70
CA LEU A 227 -5.89 13.57 30.72
C LEU A 227 -4.89 12.44 30.45
N LEU A 228 -3.63 12.79 30.19
CA LEU A 228 -2.57 11.80 29.93
C LEU A 228 -2.40 10.84 31.14
N ARG A 229 -2.50 11.36 32.36
CA ARG A 229 -2.47 10.53 33.58
C ARG A 229 -3.65 9.56 33.64
N LYS A 230 -4.87 10.05 33.41
CA LYS A 230 -6.07 9.20 33.40
C LYS A 230 -6.06 8.18 32.27
N SER A 231 -5.51 8.51 31.11
CA SER A 231 -5.30 7.55 30.00
C SER A 231 -4.31 6.43 30.38
N LEU A 232 -3.25 6.74 31.12
CA LEU A 232 -2.36 5.71 31.68
C LEU A 232 -3.11 4.79 32.67
N GLU A 233 -3.82 5.36 33.60
CA GLU A 233 -4.57 4.63 34.63
C GLU A 233 -5.73 3.80 34.04
N ALA A 234 -6.36 4.28 32.97
CA ALA A 234 -7.42 3.57 32.25
C ALA A 234 -6.88 2.41 31.38
N GLY A 235 -5.60 2.44 31.02
CA GLY A 235 -4.99 1.46 30.14
C GLY A 235 -5.14 1.82 28.64
N ASP A 236 -5.42 3.07 28.33
CA ASP A 236 -5.33 3.61 26.97
C ASP A 236 -3.86 3.74 26.54
N ILE A 237 -2.94 3.73 27.52
CA ILE A 237 -1.49 3.68 27.31
C ILE A 237 -0.94 2.54 28.19
N LEU A 238 -0.21 1.62 27.57
CA LEU A 238 0.36 0.45 28.24
C LEU A 238 1.88 0.49 28.14
N VAL A 239 2.54 -0.10 29.14
CA VAL A 239 3.98 -0.39 29.09
C VAL A 239 4.16 -1.89 29.20
N ASN A 240 4.85 -2.50 28.22
CA ASN A 240 5.04 -3.94 28.17
C ASN A 240 3.71 -4.71 28.32
N GLU A 241 2.66 -4.21 27.64
CA GLU A 241 1.30 -4.75 27.63
C GLU A 241 0.54 -4.64 28.98
N LYS A 242 1.11 -3.95 29.96
CA LYS A 242 0.50 -3.78 31.31
C LYS A 242 0.02 -2.36 31.51
N LYS A 243 -1.07 -2.20 32.24
CA LYS A 243 -1.49 -0.91 32.79
C LYS A 243 -0.47 -0.38 33.77
N VAL A 244 -0.22 0.91 33.69
CA VAL A 244 0.76 1.59 34.52
C VAL A 244 0.17 2.89 35.08
N ASN A 245 0.75 3.37 36.16
CA ASN A 245 0.38 4.68 36.75
C ASN A 245 1.27 5.82 36.24
N ALA A 246 0.93 7.04 36.57
CA ALA A 246 1.63 8.23 36.12
C ALA A 246 3.09 8.35 36.62
N ARG A 247 3.50 7.54 37.59
CA ARG A 247 4.87 7.56 38.15
C ARG A 247 5.81 6.61 37.43
N VAL A 248 5.31 5.81 36.46
CA VAL A 248 6.13 4.84 35.74
C VAL A 248 7.29 5.52 35.04
N LYS A 249 8.43 4.91 35.13
CA LYS A 249 9.63 5.27 34.35
C LYS A 249 9.84 4.22 33.29
N VAL A 250 10.31 4.65 32.13
CA VAL A 250 10.55 3.81 30.95
C VAL A 250 11.94 4.09 30.37
N THR A 251 12.49 3.10 29.71
CA THR A 251 13.75 3.15 28.96
C THR A 251 13.52 2.76 27.51
N ARG A 252 14.57 2.75 26.70
CA ARG A 252 14.51 2.30 25.30
C ARG A 252 14.07 0.84 25.13
N ASP A 253 14.19 0.03 26.17
CA ASP A 253 13.84 -1.40 26.12
C ASP A 253 12.35 -1.63 26.39
N ASP A 254 11.64 -0.61 26.88
CA ASP A 254 10.23 -0.70 27.17
C ASP A 254 9.37 -0.46 25.91
N LYS A 255 8.37 -1.32 25.73
CA LYS A 255 7.36 -1.22 24.69
C LYS A 255 6.19 -0.36 25.19
N VAL A 256 6.16 0.90 24.81
CA VAL A 256 5.04 1.79 25.12
C VAL A 256 4.01 1.70 24.02
N LEU A 257 2.83 1.18 24.33
CA LEU A 257 1.69 1.05 23.43
C LEU A 257 0.66 2.12 23.75
N ILE A 258 0.40 3.00 22.82
CA ILE A 258 -0.63 4.03 22.92
C ILE A 258 -1.84 3.56 22.13
N ARG A 259 -2.95 3.34 22.84
CA ARG A 259 -4.24 2.99 22.26
C ARG A 259 -5.04 4.25 22.04
N PHE A 260 -5.08 4.68 20.81
CA PHE A 260 -6.01 5.72 20.42
C PHE A 260 -7.31 5.05 19.96
N GLY A 261 -8.05 4.54 20.90
CA GLY A 261 -9.19 3.73 20.52
C GLY A 261 -10.49 4.36 20.98
N GLY A 262 -11.23 4.89 20.07
CA GLY A 262 -12.67 4.72 20.10
C GLY A 262 -13.01 3.45 19.29
N PRO A 263 -14.25 3.02 19.24
CA PRO A 263 -14.70 1.86 18.46
C PRO A 263 -14.62 2.15 16.96
N LYS A 264 -13.47 2.56 16.45
CA LYS A 264 -13.29 2.75 15.02
C LYS A 264 -13.03 1.42 14.37
N GLN A 265 -13.84 1.16 13.39
CA GLN A 265 -13.78 0.04 12.50
C GLN A 265 -12.50 0.13 11.66
N CYS A 266 -11.68 -0.93 11.63
CA CYS A 266 -10.58 -1.00 10.69
C CYS A 266 -11.09 -0.98 9.26
N TYR A 267 -10.28 -0.53 8.32
CA TYR A 267 -10.64 -0.48 6.92
C TYR A 267 -11.07 -1.85 6.38
N ALA A 268 -10.45 -2.93 6.84
CA ALA A 268 -10.84 -4.31 6.56
C ALA A 268 -12.28 -4.67 6.96
N ALA A 269 -12.89 -3.96 7.90
CA ALA A 269 -14.28 -4.23 8.29
C ALA A 269 -15.30 -3.32 7.58
N LYS A 270 -14.87 -2.43 6.70
CA LYS A 270 -15.72 -1.47 5.99
C LYS A 270 -16.74 -2.15 5.06
N ASN A 271 -16.26 -3.06 4.24
CA ASN A 271 -17.09 -3.89 3.35
C ASN A 271 -16.28 -5.11 2.89
N ARG A 272 -16.96 -6.04 2.22
CA ARG A 272 -16.38 -7.31 1.73
C ARG A 272 -15.20 -7.12 0.77
N ALA A 273 -15.26 -6.11 -0.09
CA ALA A 273 -14.19 -5.88 -1.07
C ALA A 273 -12.92 -5.35 -0.40
N GLU A 274 -13.07 -4.40 0.53
CA GLU A 274 -11.96 -3.87 1.32
C GLU A 274 -11.39 -4.93 2.25
N TYR A 275 -12.25 -5.75 2.88
CA TYR A 275 -11.79 -6.89 3.68
C TYR A 275 -10.83 -7.78 2.89
N TRP A 276 -11.20 -8.13 1.66
CA TRP A 276 -10.34 -8.95 0.83
C TRP A 276 -9.02 -8.25 0.49
N ALA A 277 -9.07 -6.97 0.07
CA ALA A 277 -7.87 -6.21 -0.30
C ALA A 277 -6.91 -6.06 0.89
N GLU A 278 -7.42 -5.82 2.09
CA GLU A 278 -6.63 -5.69 3.32
C GLU A 278 -5.95 -7.02 3.73
N ILE A 279 -6.69 -8.13 3.74
CA ILE A 279 -6.08 -9.44 4.06
C ILE A 279 -5.12 -9.89 2.95
N TYR A 280 -5.35 -9.48 1.70
CA TYR A 280 -4.46 -9.72 0.57
C TYR A 280 -3.13 -8.95 0.76
N GLN A 281 -3.17 -7.68 1.17
CA GLN A 281 -1.98 -6.92 1.54
C GLN A 281 -1.23 -7.57 2.71
N CYS A 282 -1.93 -7.95 3.78
CA CYS A 282 -1.34 -8.66 4.91
C CYS A 282 -0.66 -9.97 4.48
N TRP A 283 -1.23 -10.68 3.49
CA TRP A 283 -0.62 -11.91 2.95
C TRP A 283 0.74 -11.67 2.31
N PHE A 284 0.93 -10.50 1.72
CA PHE A 284 2.20 -10.08 1.12
C PHE A 284 3.08 -9.21 2.04
N ASN A 285 2.72 -9.02 3.28
CA ASN A 285 3.43 -8.22 4.29
C ASN A 285 3.54 -6.73 3.91
N THR A 286 2.51 -6.16 3.32
CA THR A 286 2.53 -4.79 2.83
C THR A 286 1.29 -3.99 3.20
N ASN A 287 0.67 -4.29 4.33
CA ASN A 287 -0.41 -3.45 4.83
C ASN A 287 0.13 -2.35 5.75
N ARG A 288 -0.56 -1.23 5.82
CA ARG A 288 -0.31 -0.21 6.85
C ARG A 288 -0.64 -0.76 8.23
N THR A 289 -0.07 -0.17 9.23
CA THR A 289 -0.27 -0.58 10.60
C THR A 289 -0.30 0.61 11.52
N MET A 290 -1.14 0.53 12.54
CA MET A 290 -1.17 1.46 13.66
C MET A 290 -1.51 2.92 13.30
N ASP A 291 -2.40 3.12 12.36
CA ASP A 291 -2.97 4.41 12.03
C ASP A 291 -4.47 4.47 12.36
N HIS A 292 -5.18 5.45 11.81
CA HIS A 292 -6.61 5.67 12.09
C HIS A 292 -7.54 4.64 11.43
N ASP A 293 -7.05 3.86 10.45
CA ASP A 293 -7.82 2.86 9.71
C ASP A 293 -7.29 1.43 9.87
N HIS A 294 -6.07 1.27 10.39
CA HIS A 294 -5.39 -0.01 10.45
C HIS A 294 -4.94 -0.37 11.87
N ASN A 295 -5.16 -1.61 12.27
CA ASN A 295 -4.63 -2.17 13.50
C ASN A 295 -3.18 -2.64 13.33
N HIS A 296 -2.68 -3.47 14.24
CA HIS A 296 -1.32 -4.01 14.21
C HIS A 296 -1.10 -5.17 13.21
N ILE A 297 -2.14 -5.58 12.48
CA ILE A 297 -2.07 -6.72 11.56
C ILE A 297 -1.63 -6.24 10.17
N HIS A 298 -0.40 -6.57 9.80
CA HIS A 298 0.19 -6.15 8.52
C HIS A 298 1.04 -7.23 7.86
N THR A 299 1.19 -8.40 8.50
CA THR A 299 1.98 -9.52 7.97
C THR A 299 1.17 -10.80 7.89
N ARG A 300 1.58 -11.71 6.99
CA ARG A 300 0.97 -13.05 6.88
C ARG A 300 0.96 -13.82 8.20
N LYS A 301 2.05 -13.73 8.96
CA LYS A 301 2.16 -14.41 10.25
C LYS A 301 1.12 -13.91 11.25
N GLN A 302 0.95 -12.60 11.32
CA GLN A 302 -0.06 -11.97 12.16
C GLN A 302 -1.47 -12.30 11.68
N LEU A 303 -1.73 -12.20 10.36
CA LEU A 303 -3.02 -12.55 9.75
C LEU A 303 -3.44 -13.98 10.10
N LYS A 304 -2.55 -14.97 9.92
CA LYS A 304 -2.83 -16.37 10.24
C LYS A 304 -3.26 -16.59 11.71
N LYS A 305 -2.74 -15.77 12.62
CA LYS A 305 -3.10 -15.86 14.05
C LYS A 305 -4.38 -15.08 14.38
N TYR A 306 -4.56 -13.92 13.75
CA TYR A 306 -5.63 -12.98 14.07
C TYR A 306 -6.94 -13.31 13.36
N ASP A 307 -6.85 -13.61 12.06
CA ASP A 307 -7.99 -13.96 11.21
C ASP A 307 -7.66 -15.24 10.40
N PRO A 308 -7.77 -16.41 11.04
CA PRO A 308 -7.46 -17.68 10.37
C PRO A 308 -8.40 -18.00 9.22
N VAL A 309 -9.65 -17.48 9.23
CA VAL A 309 -10.62 -17.66 8.13
C VAL A 309 -10.18 -16.89 6.89
N GLY A 310 -9.83 -15.62 7.05
CA GLY A 310 -9.29 -14.79 5.98
C GLY A 310 -7.96 -15.31 5.46
N ALA A 311 -7.07 -15.73 6.37
CA ALA A 311 -5.80 -16.34 5.99
C ALA A 311 -5.97 -17.62 5.17
N LYS A 312 -6.96 -18.46 5.49
CA LYS A 312 -7.27 -19.67 4.73
C LYS A 312 -7.80 -19.35 3.34
N LEU A 313 -8.62 -18.30 3.21
CA LEU A 313 -9.08 -17.83 1.91
C LEU A 313 -7.89 -17.34 1.06
N CYS A 314 -6.97 -16.56 1.64
CA CYS A 314 -5.74 -16.14 0.96
C CYS A 314 -4.92 -17.36 0.49
N GLU A 315 -4.74 -18.37 1.32
CA GLU A 315 -4.01 -19.59 0.96
C GLU A 315 -4.67 -20.35 -0.20
N ASP A 316 -5.99 -20.39 -0.23
CA ASP A 316 -6.74 -21.06 -1.30
C ASP A 316 -6.70 -20.31 -2.63
N VAL A 317 -6.49 -19.01 -2.61
CA VAL A 317 -6.31 -18.17 -3.81
C VAL A 317 -4.84 -18.13 -4.28
N LEU A 318 -3.91 -18.01 -3.34
CA LEU A 318 -2.49 -17.71 -3.58
C LEU A 318 -1.56 -18.91 -3.37
N GLY A 319 -2.06 -19.99 -2.78
CA GLY A 319 -1.21 -21.13 -2.42
C GLY A 319 -0.11 -20.73 -1.42
N ASN A 320 1.02 -21.46 -1.52
CA ASN A 320 2.19 -21.23 -0.65
C ASN A 320 3.24 -20.31 -1.28
N SER A 321 2.82 -19.28 -2.02
CA SER A 321 3.75 -18.32 -2.59
C SER A 321 4.77 -17.83 -1.54
N LYS A 322 6.05 -17.91 -1.89
CA LYS A 322 7.16 -17.46 -1.03
C LYS A 322 7.41 -15.96 -1.13
N TRP A 323 6.94 -15.34 -2.21
CA TRP A 323 7.15 -13.93 -2.42
C TRP A 323 6.45 -13.09 -1.35
N ARG A 324 7.12 -12.05 -0.94
CA ARG A 324 6.62 -10.98 -0.07
C ARG A 324 7.03 -9.66 -0.67
N PHE A 325 6.18 -8.67 -0.49
CA PHE A 325 6.57 -7.31 -0.84
C PHE A 325 7.78 -6.90 0.01
N VAL A 326 8.73 -6.30 -0.67
CA VAL A 326 9.87 -5.64 -0.04
C VAL A 326 9.97 -4.27 -0.67
N SER A 327 10.00 -3.24 0.15
CA SER A 327 10.12 -1.85 -0.28
C SER A 327 11.22 -1.65 -1.33
N PRO A 328 10.97 -0.88 -2.40
CA PRO A 328 12.03 -0.50 -3.34
C PRO A 328 13.22 0.17 -2.65
N ARG A 329 13.00 0.90 -1.55
CA ARG A 329 14.06 1.52 -0.74
C ARG A 329 15.03 0.49 -0.16
N LEU A 330 14.52 -0.69 0.24
CA LEU A 330 15.33 -1.80 0.76
C LEU A 330 15.96 -2.65 -0.34
N ARG A 331 15.51 -2.51 -1.58
CA ARG A 331 16.03 -3.20 -2.76
C ARG A 331 16.83 -2.27 -3.68
N LYS A 332 17.20 -1.09 -3.19
CA LYS A 332 17.98 -0.08 -3.93
C LYS A 332 19.23 -0.72 -4.58
N GLY A 333 19.41 -0.47 -5.86
CA GLY A 333 20.54 -0.98 -6.64
C GLY A 333 20.41 -2.42 -7.13
N GLN A 334 19.31 -3.13 -6.81
CA GLN A 334 19.06 -4.50 -7.27
C GLN A 334 18.33 -4.51 -8.62
N ALA A 335 18.77 -5.35 -9.55
CA ALA A 335 18.11 -5.57 -10.85
C ALA A 335 17.65 -4.26 -11.51
N HIS A 336 16.34 -4.12 -11.78
CA HIS A 336 15.75 -2.95 -12.42
C HIS A 336 15.78 -1.67 -11.57
N LEU A 337 16.06 -1.77 -10.27
CA LEU A 337 16.19 -0.62 -9.36
C LEU A 337 17.62 -0.05 -9.31
N LYS A 338 18.49 -0.44 -10.23
CA LYS A 338 19.79 0.20 -10.39
C LYS A 338 19.61 1.70 -10.64
N ASN A 339 20.30 2.54 -9.88
CA ASN A 339 20.20 4.00 -9.87
C ASN A 339 18.89 4.56 -9.27
N TYR A 340 18.10 3.75 -8.55
CA TYR A 340 16.96 4.25 -7.82
C TYR A 340 17.40 5.17 -6.68
N ASP A 341 16.80 6.36 -6.63
CA ASP A 341 16.95 7.32 -5.53
C ASP A 341 15.56 7.76 -5.05
N PRO A 342 15.16 7.42 -3.83
CA PRO A 342 13.84 7.79 -3.30
C PRO A 342 13.64 9.29 -3.10
N ASN A 343 14.72 10.06 -3.05
CA ASN A 343 14.68 11.52 -2.81
C ASN A 343 14.78 12.33 -4.11
N TYR A 344 14.97 11.66 -5.25
CA TYR A 344 15.21 12.34 -6.53
C TYR A 344 13.97 13.05 -7.05
N HIS A 345 12.79 12.49 -6.81
CA HIS A 345 11.53 13.05 -7.25
C HIS A 345 10.70 13.54 -6.06
N LYS A 346 10.27 14.78 -6.13
CA LYS A 346 9.30 15.34 -5.19
C LYS A 346 7.90 15.20 -5.77
N VAL A 347 6.96 14.80 -4.94
CA VAL A 347 5.55 14.79 -5.30
C VAL A 347 5.08 16.23 -5.48
N ARG A 348 4.21 16.45 -6.46
CA ARG A 348 3.60 17.75 -6.68
C ARG A 348 2.83 18.19 -5.45
N GLU A 349 3.21 19.32 -4.90
CA GLU A 349 2.47 19.91 -3.78
C GLU A 349 1.16 20.52 -4.29
N LEU A 350 0.06 20.08 -3.69
CA LEU A 350 -1.27 20.65 -3.84
C LEU A 350 -1.59 21.41 -2.56
N THR A 351 -1.10 22.63 -2.44
CA THR A 351 -1.02 23.38 -1.17
C THR A 351 -2.36 23.51 -0.45
N HIS A 352 -3.46 23.64 -1.19
CA HIS A 352 -4.81 23.71 -0.60
C HIS A 352 -5.28 22.39 0.01
N ILE A 353 -4.78 21.26 -0.51
CA ILE A 353 -5.25 19.94 -0.14
C ILE A 353 -4.40 19.32 0.93
N GLN A 354 -3.11 19.59 0.95
CA GLN A 354 -2.29 19.19 2.08
C GLN A 354 -2.87 19.75 3.38
N ASN A 355 -3.29 21.02 3.37
CA ASN A 355 -3.97 21.61 4.50
C ASN A 355 -5.31 20.92 4.81
N ALA A 356 -6.16 20.65 3.82
CA ALA A 356 -7.43 19.95 4.02
C ALA A 356 -7.25 18.50 4.52
N ALA A 357 -6.21 17.79 4.07
CA ALA A 357 -5.89 16.47 4.58
C ALA A 357 -5.37 16.53 6.02
N TYR A 358 -4.50 17.48 6.33
CA TYR A 358 -4.05 17.74 7.69
C TYR A 358 -5.22 18.15 8.57
N ASP A 359 -6.10 19.02 8.11
CA ASP A 359 -7.30 19.44 8.84
C ASP A 359 -8.26 18.28 9.11
N TYR A 360 -8.41 17.34 8.14
CA TYR A 360 -9.18 16.12 8.37
C TYR A 360 -8.55 15.24 9.46
N TYR A 361 -7.24 15.02 9.42
CA TYR A 361 -6.53 14.27 10.44
C TYR A 361 -6.52 15.00 11.79
N ASP A 362 -6.33 16.30 11.79
CA ASP A 362 -6.39 17.13 13.00
C ASP A 362 -7.80 17.13 13.61
N SER A 363 -8.84 17.23 12.80
CA SER A 363 -10.24 17.11 13.26
C SER A 363 -10.52 15.73 13.84
N TYR A 364 -10.00 14.67 13.23
CA TYR A 364 -10.09 13.32 13.77
C TYR A 364 -9.44 13.22 15.15
N TRP A 365 -8.23 13.76 15.32
CA TRP A 365 -7.51 13.73 16.58
C TRP A 365 -8.13 14.62 17.64
N LYS A 366 -8.62 15.80 17.28
CA LYS A 366 -9.39 16.67 18.18
C LYS A 366 -10.64 15.95 18.70
N ASN A 367 -11.40 15.33 17.82
CA ASN A 367 -12.59 14.57 18.20
C ASN A 367 -12.25 13.34 19.05
N TYR A 368 -11.12 12.69 18.80
CA TYR A 368 -10.62 11.61 19.62
C TYR A 368 -10.31 12.08 21.06
N TRP A 369 -9.53 13.14 21.20
CA TRP A 369 -9.17 13.70 22.51
C TRP A 369 -10.40 14.25 23.23
N GLN A 370 -11.33 14.87 22.53
CA GLN A 370 -12.61 15.30 23.11
C GLN A 370 -13.36 14.11 23.73
N ARG A 371 -13.49 13.00 23.02
CA ARG A 371 -14.10 11.77 23.56
C ARG A 371 -13.36 11.21 24.78
N LEU A 372 -12.05 11.33 24.83
CA LEU A 372 -11.28 10.95 26.02
C LEU A 372 -11.56 11.89 27.20
N TYR A 373 -11.63 13.19 26.98
CA TYR A 373 -12.01 14.17 28.01
C TYR A 373 -13.39 13.84 28.58
N GLU A 374 -14.36 13.59 27.70
CA GLU A 374 -15.72 13.19 28.09
C GLU A 374 -15.72 11.84 28.85
N LYS A 375 -15.03 10.84 28.32
CA LYS A 375 -14.90 9.51 28.95
C LYS A 375 -14.36 9.61 30.37
N HIS A 376 -13.45 10.51 30.63
CA HIS A 376 -12.81 10.67 31.93
C HIS A 376 -13.42 11.80 32.79
N GLY A 377 -14.48 12.44 32.32
CA GLY A 377 -15.15 13.52 33.04
C GLY A 377 -14.27 14.76 33.34
N ILE A 378 -13.38 15.08 32.38
CA ILE A 378 -12.46 16.21 32.49
C ILE A 378 -12.93 17.30 31.53
N PRO A 379 -13.16 18.52 31.99
CA PRO A 379 -13.39 19.64 31.07
C PRO A 379 -12.19 19.86 30.16
N ARG A 380 -12.43 20.02 28.87
CA ARG A 380 -11.37 20.42 27.94
C ARG A 380 -11.01 21.88 28.21
N PRO A 381 -9.71 22.23 28.31
CA PRO A 381 -9.27 23.60 28.51
C PRO A 381 -9.71 24.52 27.37
#